data_4c276ebfa8d199e4ebfd06fbc960c446
#
_entry.id   4c276ebfa8d199e4ebfd06fbc960c446
#
_cell.length_a   1.000
_cell.length_b   1.000
_cell.length_c   1.000
_cell.angle_alpha   90.00
_cell.angle_beta   90.00
_cell.angle_gamma   90.00
#
_symmetry.space_group_name_H-M   'P 1'
#
loop_
_entity.id
_entity.type
_entity.pdbx_description
1 polymer ?
#
loop_
_entity_poly.entity_id
_entity_poly.type
_entity_poly.pdbx_seq_one_letter_code
_entity_poly.pdbx_strand_id
1 'polypeptide(L)' 'MADHEHLAERLDQIAEELDDVAFDRLREAVADGEVERPRSDKTLMQARRSIAKAAHLLRSIKE' A
#
# COMPACT_ATOMS: atom_id res chain seq x y z
N MET A 1 13.42 -16.61 13.64
CA MET A 1 14.23 -16.32 12.47
C MET A 1 13.37 -15.70 11.39
N ALA A 2 13.76 -14.55 10.86
CA ALA A 2 13.01 -13.91 9.79
C ALA A 2 13.21 -14.70 8.49
N ASP A 3 12.12 -15.04 7.83
CA ASP A 3 12.16 -15.70 6.53
C ASP A 3 11.42 -14.86 5.49
N HIS A 4 11.54 -15.27 4.23
CA HIS A 4 10.95 -14.50 3.13
C HIS A 4 9.43 -14.40 3.25
N GLU A 5 8.78 -15.46 3.68
CA GLU A 5 7.33 -15.49 3.83
C GLU A 5 6.87 -14.55 4.94
N HIS A 6 7.58 -14.52 6.06
CA HIS A 6 7.25 -13.61 7.15
C HIS A 6 7.38 -12.15 6.72
N LEU A 7 8.45 -11.84 5.99
CA LEU A 7 8.66 -10.48 5.50
C LEU A 7 7.59 -10.10 4.47
N ALA A 8 7.19 -11.03 3.62
CA ALA A 8 6.12 -10.79 2.66
C ALA A 8 4.80 -10.49 3.37
N GLU A 9 4.49 -11.20 4.45
CA GLU A 9 3.30 -10.96 5.24
C GLU A 9 3.31 -9.55 5.86
N ARG A 10 4.46 -9.11 6.33
CA ARG A 10 4.59 -7.77 6.89
C ARG A 10 4.36 -6.71 5.82
N LEU A 11 4.86 -6.95 4.61
CA LEU A 11 4.63 -6.03 3.49
C LEU A 11 3.15 -5.98 3.12
N ASP A 12 2.47 -7.12 3.15
CA ASP A 12 1.03 -7.16 2.90
C ASP A 12 0.27 -6.32 3.93
N GLN A 13 0.68 -6.37 5.19
CA GLN A 13 0.07 -5.55 6.25
C GLN A 13 0.29 -4.06 6.00
N ILE A 14 1.50 -3.70 5.55
CA ILE A 14 1.79 -2.31 5.20
C ILE A 14 0.94 -1.86 4.02
N ALA A 15 0.76 -2.72 3.03
CA ALA A 15 -0.10 -2.41 1.88
C ALA A 15 -1.54 -2.14 2.32
N GLU A 16 -2.06 -2.91 3.27
CA GLU A 16 -3.39 -2.69 3.82
C GLU A 16 -3.47 -1.36 4.57
N GLU A 17 -2.44 -1.03 5.33
CA GLU A 17 -2.37 0.25 6.04
C GLU A 17 -2.35 1.42 5.06
N LEU A 18 -1.66 1.26 3.93
CA LEU A 18 -1.66 2.29 2.88
C LEU A 18 -3.05 2.47 2.26
N ASP A 19 -3.80 1.38 2.08
CA ASP A 19 -5.18 1.47 1.61
C ASP A 19 -6.04 2.28 2.58
N ASP A 20 -5.87 2.07 3.88
CA ASP A 20 -6.60 2.82 4.90
C ASP A 20 -6.25 4.30 4.86
N VAL A 21 -4.96 4.62 4.73
CA VAL A 21 -4.51 6.01 4.62
C VAL A 21 -5.11 6.68 3.38
N ALA A 22 -5.06 6.00 2.24
CA ALA A 22 -5.59 6.54 0.99
C ALA A 22 -7.11 6.78 1.10
N PHE A 23 -7.81 5.87 1.73
CA PHE A 23 -9.25 5.97 1.92
C PHE A 23 -9.59 7.17 2.83
N ASP A 24 -8.86 7.34 3.92
CA ASP A 24 -9.08 8.45 4.83
C ASP A 24 -8.82 9.80 4.14
N ARG A 25 -7.76 9.88 3.35
CA ARG A 25 -7.46 11.10 2.61
C ARG A 25 -8.55 11.44 1.61
N LEU A 26 -9.10 10.43 0.95
CA LEU A 26 -10.21 10.63 0.01
C LEU A 26 -11.45 11.13 0.74
N ARG A 27 -11.75 10.56 1.89
CA ARG A 27 -12.90 10.99 2.70
C ARG A 27 -12.74 12.42 3.14
N GLU A 28 -11.56 12.84 3.57
CA GLU A 28 -11.28 14.21 3.95
C GLU A 28 -11.48 15.17 2.76
N ALA A 29 -11.00 14.78 1.59
CA ALA A 29 -11.15 15.60 0.39
C ALA A 29 -12.62 15.79 0.04
N VAL A 30 -13.42 14.75 0.12
CA VAL A 30 -14.84 14.81 -0.13
C VAL A 30 -15.54 15.71 0.90
N ALA A 31 -15.18 15.59 2.17
CA ALA A 31 -15.74 16.41 3.24
C ALA A 31 -15.43 17.88 3.04
N ASP A 32 -14.26 18.20 2.47
CA ASP A 32 -13.85 19.58 2.17
C ASP A 32 -14.45 20.10 0.87
N GLY A 33 -15.21 19.28 0.17
CA GLY A 33 -15.87 19.69 -1.07
C GLY A 33 -14.97 19.63 -2.29
N GLU A 34 -13.83 18.95 -2.20
CA GLU A 34 -12.93 18.78 -3.35
C GLU A 34 -13.52 17.79 -4.34
N VAL A 35 -13.47 18.16 -5.61
CA VAL A 35 -13.99 17.34 -6.70
C VAL A 35 -12.93 16.41 -7.27
N GLU A 36 -11.66 16.83 -7.21
CA GLU A 36 -10.56 16.08 -7.77
C GLU A 36 -9.84 15.29 -6.69
N ARG A 37 -9.26 14.14 -7.10
CA ARG A 37 -8.45 13.34 -6.20
C ARG A 37 -7.20 14.11 -5.79
N PRO A 38 -6.75 14.00 -4.54
CA PRO A 38 -5.48 14.58 -4.13
C PRO A 38 -4.32 14.01 -4.95
N ARG A 39 -3.33 14.84 -5.25
CA ARG A 39 -2.13 14.39 -5.98
C ARG A 39 -1.40 13.26 -5.28
N SER A 40 -1.40 13.28 -3.95
CA SER A 40 -0.77 12.23 -3.15
C SER A 40 -1.39 10.86 -3.36
N ASP A 41 -2.62 10.80 -3.89
CA ASP A 41 -3.29 9.52 -4.16
C ASP A 41 -2.51 8.67 -5.17
N LYS A 42 -2.00 9.28 -6.23
CA LYS A 42 -1.19 8.55 -7.21
C LYS A 42 0.08 7.99 -6.60
N THR A 43 0.74 8.79 -5.78
CA THR A 43 1.97 8.37 -5.12
C THR A 43 1.72 7.24 -4.14
N LEU A 44 0.63 7.32 -3.38
CA LEU A 44 0.24 6.25 -2.46
C LEU A 44 -0.06 4.95 -3.21
N MET A 45 -0.74 5.04 -4.36
CA MET A 45 -1.02 3.85 -5.16
C MET A 45 0.24 3.24 -5.75
N GLN A 46 1.20 4.07 -6.16
CA GLN A 46 2.49 3.57 -6.64
C GLN A 46 3.25 2.87 -5.52
N ALA A 47 3.26 3.46 -4.34
CA ALA A 47 3.90 2.84 -3.18
C ALA A 47 3.26 1.49 -2.85
N ARG A 48 1.94 1.43 -2.86
CA ARG A 48 1.23 0.19 -2.59
C ARG A 48 1.57 -0.89 -3.61
N ARG A 49 1.60 -0.53 -4.89
CA ARG A 49 1.97 -1.48 -5.95
C ARG A 49 3.39 -1.99 -5.77
N SER A 50 4.31 -1.10 -5.39
CA SER A 50 5.71 -1.47 -5.17
C SER A 50 5.84 -2.43 -4.00
N ILE A 51 5.08 -2.19 -2.94
CA ILE A 51 5.07 -3.07 -1.77
C ILE A 51 4.48 -4.44 -2.13
N ALA A 52 3.37 -4.45 -2.88
CA ALA A 52 2.76 -5.70 -3.32
C ALA A 52 3.71 -6.50 -4.21
N LYS A 53 4.42 -5.80 -5.11
CA LYS A 53 5.42 -6.43 -5.96
C LYS A 53 6.57 -7.01 -5.14
N ALA A 54 7.04 -6.27 -4.13
CA ALA A 54 8.10 -6.75 -3.26
C ALA A 54 7.66 -8.00 -2.51
N ALA A 55 6.45 -8.02 -1.99
CA ALA A 55 5.91 -9.21 -1.31
C ALA A 55 5.85 -10.41 -2.25
N HIS A 56 5.39 -10.18 -3.48
CA HIS A 56 5.33 -11.23 -4.49
C HIS A 56 6.72 -11.77 -4.81
N LEU A 57 7.70 -10.90 -4.98
CA LEU A 57 9.07 -11.30 -5.27
C LEU A 57 9.66 -12.13 -4.13
N LEU A 58 9.39 -11.75 -2.89
CA LEU A 58 9.86 -12.49 -1.73
C LEU A 58 9.26 -13.90 -1.71
N ARG A 59 7.98 -14.03 -2.07
CA ARG A 59 7.31 -15.33 -2.12
C ARG A 59 7.79 -16.20 -3.27
N SER A 60 8.37 -15.60 -4.31
CA SER A 60 8.88 -16.35 -5.45
C SER A 60 10.26 -16.93 -5.20
N ILE A 61 10.95 -16.53 -4.14
CA ILE A 61 12.25 -17.07 -3.79
C ILE A 61 12.07 -18.51 -3.31
N LYS A 62 12.77 -19.42 -3.97
CA LYS A 62 12.76 -20.84 -3.61
C LYS A 62 14.14 -21.22 -3.13
N GLU A 63 14.21 -21.79 -1.93
CA GLU A 63 15.44 -22.30 -1.37
C GLU A 63 15.35 -23.77 -1.08
#